data_0290808f50725681ba786272156d91b4
#
_entry.id   0290808f50725681ba786272156d91b4
#
_cell.length_a   1.000
_cell.length_b   1.000
_cell.length_c   1.000
_cell.angle_alpha   90.00
_cell.angle_beta   90.00
_cell.angle_gamma   90.00
#
_symmetry.space_group_name_H-M   'P 1'
#
loop_
_entity.id
_entity.type
_entity.pdbx_description
1 polymer ?
#
loop_
_entity_poly.entity_id
_entity_poly.type
_entity_poly.pdbx_seq_one_letter_code
_entity_poly.pdbx_strand_id
1 'polypeptide(L)'
;MGGFFGTVAKASCVADLFYGTDYNSHLGTKRGGMATYDQEEAVFKRSIHNLESTYFRTKFEDELDKFKGNSGIGIISDTDPQPLILNSHLGRFAIVTVAKIVNLQELEAELLEQNMHFAELSSGKTNQTELIALLLIQGKTFVEGIENVYKHIKGSCSM
;
A
#
# COMPACT_ATOMS: atom_id res chain seq x y z
N MET A 1 0.58 -5.91 -13.20
CA MET A 1 -0.80 -5.97 -12.65
C MET A 1 -0.71 -6.19 -11.15
N GLY A 2 -1.81 -6.22 -10.47
CA GLY A 2 -1.83 -6.47 -9.03
C GLY A 2 -3.26 -6.57 -8.52
N GLY A 3 -3.40 -6.95 -7.25
CA GLY A 3 -4.68 -6.99 -6.55
C GLY A 3 -4.46 -6.81 -5.07
N PHE A 4 -5.40 -6.19 -4.39
CA PHE A 4 -5.32 -6.01 -2.95
C PHE A 4 -6.60 -6.47 -2.25
N PHE A 5 -6.46 -6.73 -0.97
CA PHE A 5 -7.53 -7.13 -0.07
C PHE A 5 -7.44 -6.30 1.21
N GLY A 6 -8.58 -5.86 1.70
CA GLY A 6 -8.68 -5.14 2.96
C GLY A 6 -9.76 -5.74 3.85
N THR A 7 -9.53 -5.77 5.14
CA THR A 7 -10.49 -6.32 6.11
C THR A 7 -10.50 -5.55 7.42
N VAL A 8 -11.67 -5.47 8.01
CA VAL A 8 -11.90 -5.01 9.38
C VAL A 8 -12.77 -6.05 10.07
N ALA A 9 -12.32 -6.56 11.20
CA ALA A 9 -12.96 -7.64 11.95
C ALA A 9 -13.22 -7.23 13.41
N LYS A 10 -14.11 -7.96 14.08
CA LYS A 10 -14.33 -7.80 15.52
C LYS A 10 -13.25 -8.48 16.36
N ALA A 11 -12.55 -9.44 15.77
CA ALA A 11 -11.44 -10.18 16.38
C ALA A 11 -10.20 -10.06 15.48
N SER A 12 -9.24 -10.98 15.59
CA SER A 12 -8.07 -10.98 14.71
C SER A 12 -8.47 -11.08 13.24
N CYS A 13 -7.91 -10.20 12.42
CA CYS A 13 -8.10 -10.18 10.96
C CYS A 13 -7.03 -10.97 10.19
N VAL A 14 -6.02 -11.51 10.87
CA VAL A 14 -4.78 -12.01 10.23
C VAL A 14 -5.05 -13.13 9.24
N ALA A 15 -5.87 -14.11 9.60
CA ALA A 15 -6.20 -15.22 8.72
C ALA A 15 -6.99 -14.77 7.48
N ASP A 16 -8.00 -13.93 7.66
CA ASP A 16 -8.80 -13.39 6.55
C ASP A 16 -7.94 -12.55 5.61
N LEU A 17 -7.06 -11.73 6.18
CA LEU A 17 -6.13 -10.91 5.41
C LEU A 17 -5.16 -11.78 4.59
N PHE A 18 -4.58 -12.81 5.20
CA PHE A 18 -3.65 -13.72 4.55
C PHE A 18 -4.31 -14.43 3.36
N TYR A 19 -5.44 -15.10 3.59
CA TYR A 19 -6.13 -15.84 2.53
C TYR A 19 -6.73 -14.91 1.47
N GLY A 20 -7.26 -13.75 1.87
CA GLY A 20 -7.79 -12.76 0.94
C GLY A 20 -6.71 -12.15 0.05
N THR A 21 -5.50 -11.94 0.58
CA THR A 21 -4.35 -11.48 -0.20
C THR A 21 -3.82 -12.58 -1.11
N ASP A 22 -3.68 -13.81 -0.59
CA ASP A 22 -3.24 -14.98 -1.36
C ASP A 22 -4.18 -15.28 -2.55
N TYR A 23 -5.47 -15.03 -2.41
CA TYR A 23 -6.43 -15.16 -3.50
C TYR A 23 -6.07 -14.30 -4.71
N ASN A 24 -5.39 -13.17 -4.51
CA ASN A 24 -4.91 -12.28 -5.56
C ASN A 24 -3.55 -12.70 -6.16
N SER A 25 -2.94 -13.83 -5.73
CA SER A 25 -1.61 -14.27 -6.18
C SER A 25 -1.51 -14.51 -7.68
N HIS A 26 -2.63 -14.76 -8.36
CA HIS A 26 -2.70 -14.90 -9.81
C HIS A 26 -2.61 -13.57 -10.59
N LEU A 27 -2.72 -12.41 -9.89
CA LEU A 27 -2.72 -11.08 -10.50
C LEU A 27 -1.33 -10.43 -10.55
N GLY A 28 -0.33 -10.99 -9.87
CA GLY A 28 1.03 -10.48 -9.86
C GLY A 28 2.02 -11.48 -9.31
N THR A 29 3.29 -11.32 -9.66
CA THR A 29 4.34 -12.31 -9.37
C THR A 29 5.61 -11.72 -8.77
N LYS A 30 5.69 -10.39 -8.59
CA LYS A 30 6.94 -9.76 -8.19
C LYS A 30 7.02 -9.45 -6.71
N ARG A 31 5.95 -8.92 -6.14
CA ARG A 31 5.94 -8.45 -4.75
C ARG A 31 4.63 -8.79 -4.07
N GLY A 32 4.73 -9.08 -2.78
CA GLY A 32 3.59 -9.23 -1.89
C GLY A 32 3.85 -8.49 -0.60
N GLY A 33 2.81 -7.96 -0.01
CA GLY A 33 2.89 -7.27 1.25
C GLY A 33 1.61 -7.36 2.06
N MET A 34 1.76 -7.33 3.37
CA MET A 34 0.67 -7.24 4.32
C MET A 34 0.97 -6.19 5.39
N ALA A 35 -0.05 -5.47 5.82
CA ALA A 35 0.00 -4.63 7.01
C ALA A 35 -1.26 -4.84 7.84
N THR A 36 -1.08 -4.96 9.16
CA THR A 36 -2.18 -4.98 10.13
C THR A 36 -2.05 -3.83 11.11
N TYR A 37 -3.17 -3.41 11.65
CA TYR A 37 -3.23 -2.43 12.72
C TYR A 37 -3.87 -3.06 13.96
N ASP A 38 -3.11 -3.04 15.04
CA ASP A 38 -3.60 -3.42 16.36
C ASP A 38 -4.14 -2.16 17.05
N GLN A 39 -5.45 -2.14 17.26
CA GLN A 39 -6.13 -0.99 17.84
C GLN A 39 -5.83 -0.83 19.34
N GLU A 40 -5.56 -1.93 20.04
CA GLU A 40 -5.28 -1.91 21.49
C GLU A 40 -3.87 -1.34 21.75
N GLU A 41 -2.89 -1.80 20.99
CA GLU A 41 -1.50 -1.34 21.09
C GLU A 41 -1.21 -0.07 20.26
N ALA A 42 -2.13 0.34 19.38
CA ALA A 42 -1.98 1.43 18.41
C ALA A 42 -0.74 1.26 17.50
N VAL A 43 -0.46 0.03 17.09
CA VAL A 43 0.74 -0.34 16.34
C VAL A 43 0.40 -0.96 14.99
N PHE A 44 1.14 -0.53 13.96
CA PHE A 44 1.18 -1.22 12.68
C PHE A 44 2.25 -2.30 12.66
N LYS A 45 1.91 -3.46 12.09
CA LYS A 45 2.86 -4.50 11.70
C LYS A 45 2.83 -4.61 10.18
N ARG A 46 4.01 -4.63 9.55
CA ARG A 46 4.15 -4.70 8.09
C ARG A 46 5.21 -5.70 7.70
N SER A 47 4.96 -6.47 6.65
CA SER A 47 5.97 -7.26 5.94
C SER A 47 5.78 -7.14 4.44
N ILE A 48 6.89 -7.08 3.71
CA ILE A 48 6.92 -7.00 2.24
C ILE A 48 7.98 -7.98 1.75
N HIS A 49 7.61 -8.82 0.78
CA HIS A 49 8.49 -9.82 0.19
C HIS A 49 8.57 -9.73 -1.33
N ASN A 50 9.73 -10.09 -1.86
CA ASN A 50 9.89 -10.43 -3.27
C ASN A 50 9.30 -11.83 -3.51
N LEU A 51 8.44 -11.95 -4.52
CA LEU A 51 7.74 -13.19 -4.89
C LEU A 51 8.27 -13.83 -6.19
N GLU A 52 9.31 -13.24 -6.81
CA GLU A 52 9.82 -13.74 -8.12
C GLU A 52 10.32 -15.17 -8.08
N SER A 53 10.79 -15.62 -6.92
CA SER A 53 11.33 -16.98 -6.74
C SER A 53 10.48 -17.87 -5.84
N THR A 54 9.40 -17.35 -5.24
CA THR A 54 8.64 -18.08 -4.21
C THR A 54 7.22 -17.54 -4.12
N TYR A 55 6.25 -18.42 -3.91
CA TYR A 55 4.84 -18.03 -3.79
C TYR A 55 4.57 -17.20 -2.52
N PHE A 56 3.53 -16.35 -2.58
CA PHE A 56 3.08 -15.51 -1.46
C PHE A 56 2.88 -16.33 -0.19
N ARG A 57 2.13 -17.42 -0.27
CA ARG A 57 1.84 -18.30 0.87
C ARG A 57 3.10 -18.75 1.59
N THR A 58 4.09 -19.25 0.87
CA THR A 58 5.35 -19.74 1.43
C THR A 58 6.15 -18.64 2.13
N LYS A 59 6.04 -17.39 1.66
CA LYS A 59 6.77 -16.26 2.26
C LYS A 59 6.12 -15.73 3.52
N PHE A 60 4.80 -15.77 3.61
CA PHE A 60 4.06 -15.14 4.70
C PHE A 60 3.58 -16.11 5.77
N GLU A 61 3.44 -17.41 5.46
CA GLU A 61 2.89 -18.41 6.39
C GLU A 61 3.70 -18.49 7.69
N ASP A 62 5.04 -18.46 7.61
CA ASP A 62 5.93 -18.52 8.77
C ASP A 62 5.98 -17.19 9.58
N GLU A 63 5.35 -16.15 9.07
CA GLU A 63 5.34 -14.83 9.70
C GLU A 63 3.97 -14.45 10.29
N LEU A 64 2.95 -15.29 10.14
CA LEU A 64 1.58 -14.95 10.55
C LEU A 64 1.45 -14.66 12.03
N ASP A 65 2.23 -15.29 12.89
CA ASP A 65 2.29 -15.07 14.32
C ASP A 65 2.86 -13.71 14.72
N LYS A 66 3.59 -13.04 13.82
CA LYS A 66 4.10 -11.67 14.02
C LYS A 66 3.03 -10.61 13.80
N PHE A 67 1.96 -10.95 13.07
CA PHE A 67 0.86 -10.04 12.79
C PHE A 67 -0.17 -10.12 13.90
N LYS A 68 -0.70 -8.97 14.28
CA LYS A 68 -1.81 -8.80 15.21
C LYS A 68 -2.71 -7.69 14.74
N GLY A 69 -3.94 -7.69 15.20
CA GLY A 69 -4.88 -6.62 14.97
C GLY A 69 -6.18 -7.07 14.36
N ASN A 70 -7.11 -6.14 14.30
CA ASN A 70 -8.47 -6.34 13.82
C ASN A 70 -8.75 -5.66 12.48
N SER A 71 -7.79 -4.94 11.95
CA SER A 71 -7.86 -4.35 10.60
C SER A 71 -6.55 -4.53 9.87
N GLY A 72 -6.62 -4.69 8.55
CA GLY A 72 -5.44 -4.90 7.75
C GLY A 72 -5.70 -4.77 6.25
N ILE A 73 -4.60 -4.57 5.53
CA ILE A 73 -4.55 -4.50 4.08
C ILE A 73 -3.41 -5.36 3.56
N GLY A 74 -3.64 -6.02 2.44
CA GLY A 74 -2.64 -6.84 1.77
C GLY A 74 -2.68 -6.63 0.27
N ILE A 75 -1.55 -6.87 -0.38
CA ILE A 75 -1.33 -6.55 -1.80
C ILE A 75 -0.46 -7.60 -2.47
N ILE A 76 -0.79 -7.92 -3.70
CA ILE A 76 0.10 -8.54 -4.68
C ILE A 76 0.34 -7.51 -5.77
N SER A 77 1.60 -7.24 -6.10
CA SER A 77 1.98 -6.19 -7.06
C SER A 77 3.13 -6.62 -7.95
N ASP A 78 3.13 -6.16 -9.20
CA ASP A 78 4.24 -6.29 -10.12
C ASP A 78 5.13 -5.03 -10.16
N THR A 79 4.79 -4.01 -9.39
CA THR A 79 5.48 -2.72 -9.43
C THR A 79 6.15 -2.42 -8.09
N ASP A 80 5.47 -1.73 -7.22
CA ASP A 80 6.06 -1.09 -6.06
C ASP A 80 6.05 -1.98 -4.82
N PRO A 81 7.06 -1.87 -3.94
CA PRO A 81 6.97 -2.45 -2.60
C PRO A 81 5.89 -1.73 -1.80
N GLN A 82 4.95 -2.49 -1.26
CA GLN A 82 3.76 -2.04 -0.54
C GLN A 82 3.35 -3.09 0.50
N PRO A 83 2.53 -2.78 1.52
CA PRO A 83 1.91 -1.49 1.86
C PRO A 83 2.91 -0.43 2.32
N LEU A 84 2.60 0.85 2.11
CA LEU A 84 3.32 1.95 2.73
C LEU A 84 2.59 2.41 4.00
N ILE A 85 3.35 2.79 5.02
CA ILE A 85 2.83 3.37 6.26
C ILE A 85 3.34 4.79 6.36
N LEU A 86 2.42 5.74 6.44
CA LEU A 86 2.73 7.16 6.52
C LEU A 86 2.21 7.75 7.84
N ASN A 87 2.89 8.79 8.29
CA ASN A 87 2.44 9.64 9.38
C ASN A 87 2.26 11.06 8.86
N SER A 88 1.06 11.60 8.96
CA SER A 88 0.72 12.93 8.43
C SER A 88 -0.25 13.66 9.37
N HIS A 89 -0.70 14.84 8.97
CA HIS A 89 -1.76 15.56 9.68
C HIS A 89 -3.11 14.81 9.69
N LEU A 90 -3.30 13.85 8.76
CA LEU A 90 -4.46 12.96 8.76
C LEU A 90 -4.34 11.80 9.76
N GLY A 91 -3.25 11.75 10.52
CA GLY A 91 -2.88 10.65 11.39
C GLY A 91 -1.93 9.67 10.72
N ARG A 92 -1.72 8.53 11.37
CA ARG A 92 -0.94 7.41 10.83
C ARG A 92 -1.87 6.48 10.08
N PHE A 93 -1.52 6.15 8.84
CA PHE A 93 -2.31 5.25 8.00
C PHE A 93 -1.42 4.36 7.13
N ALA A 94 -1.97 3.26 6.68
CA ALA A 94 -1.35 2.38 5.69
C ALA A 94 -2.10 2.50 4.37
N ILE A 95 -1.37 2.40 3.25
CA ILE A 95 -1.93 2.51 1.90
C ILE A 95 -1.37 1.41 1.00
N VAL A 96 -2.24 0.87 0.16
CA VAL A 96 -1.90 0.03 -0.98
C VAL A 96 -2.57 0.59 -2.23
N THR A 97 -1.92 0.41 -3.37
CA THR A 97 -2.47 0.86 -4.65
C THR A 97 -2.19 -0.14 -5.77
N VAL A 98 -3.13 -0.23 -6.68
CA VAL A 98 -2.92 -0.82 -8.00
C VAL A 98 -3.14 0.29 -9.01
N ALA A 99 -2.05 0.84 -9.54
CA ALA A 99 -2.07 2.04 -10.35
C ALA A 99 -1.23 1.91 -11.62
N LYS A 100 -1.64 2.66 -12.65
CA LYS A 100 -0.84 2.96 -13.83
C LYS A 100 -0.99 4.45 -14.12
N ILE A 101 -0.01 5.24 -13.70
CA ILE A 101 0.01 6.69 -13.81
C ILE A 101 0.80 7.08 -15.06
N VAL A 102 0.14 7.74 -16.00
CA VAL A 102 0.75 8.14 -17.28
C VAL A 102 1.60 9.42 -17.10
N ASN A 103 1.15 10.34 -16.27
CA ASN A 103 1.82 11.61 -15.98
C ASN A 103 2.69 11.56 -14.71
N LEU A 104 3.29 10.40 -14.41
CA LEU A 104 4.08 10.18 -13.19
C LEU A 104 5.21 11.21 -13.03
N GLN A 105 5.99 11.43 -14.10
CA GLN A 105 7.14 12.36 -14.07
C GLN A 105 6.73 13.82 -13.88
N GLU A 106 5.60 14.22 -14.50
CA GLU A 106 5.02 15.55 -14.34
C GLU A 106 4.64 15.81 -12.86
N LEU A 107 3.90 14.88 -12.26
CA LEU A 107 3.49 14.97 -10.87
C LEU A 107 4.65 14.88 -9.88
N GLU A 108 5.66 14.06 -10.18
CA GLU A 108 6.89 13.99 -9.38
C GLU A 108 7.60 15.34 -9.34
N ALA A 109 7.77 15.98 -10.49
CA ALA A 109 8.40 17.28 -10.57
C ALA A 109 7.61 18.35 -9.81
N GLU A 110 6.29 18.39 -9.96
CA GLU A 110 5.41 19.31 -9.23
C GLU A 110 5.51 19.14 -7.70
N LEU A 111 5.55 17.89 -7.21
CA LEU A 111 5.67 17.62 -5.77
C LEU A 111 7.05 18.03 -5.24
N LEU A 112 8.12 17.79 -6.01
CA LEU A 112 9.47 18.23 -5.63
C LEU A 112 9.59 19.75 -5.57
N GLU A 113 8.97 20.48 -6.51
CA GLU A 113 8.91 21.96 -6.49
C GLU A 113 8.15 22.48 -5.26
N GLN A 114 7.21 21.72 -4.73
CA GLN A 114 6.49 22.01 -3.48
C GLN A 114 7.27 21.61 -2.21
N ASN A 115 8.54 21.26 -2.34
CA ASN A 115 9.41 20.77 -1.26
C ASN A 115 8.92 19.45 -0.62
N MET A 116 8.10 18.68 -1.33
CA MET A 116 7.81 17.31 -0.95
C MET A 116 9.00 16.42 -1.33
N HIS A 117 9.16 15.28 -0.68
CA HIS A 117 10.25 14.37 -0.97
C HIS A 117 9.75 12.93 -1.01
N PHE A 118 10.46 12.10 -1.75
CA PHE A 118 10.19 10.68 -1.88
C PHE A 118 11.24 9.91 -1.06
N ALA A 119 10.77 9.01 -0.21
CA ALA A 119 11.61 8.18 0.66
C ALA A 119 11.71 6.73 0.15
N GLU A 120 10.67 6.27 -0.56
CA GLU A 120 10.57 4.89 -1.05
C GLU A 120 10.86 4.85 -2.55
N LEU A 121 11.94 4.15 -2.93
CA LEU A 121 12.28 3.95 -4.33
C LEU A 121 11.88 2.54 -4.79
N SER A 122 11.27 2.46 -5.95
CA SER A 122 10.93 1.21 -6.61
C SER A 122 11.91 0.92 -7.74
N SER A 123 12.92 0.10 -7.45
CA SER A 123 13.99 -0.23 -8.42
C SER A 123 14.68 1.00 -9.02
N GLY A 124 14.96 2.00 -8.18
CA GLY A 124 15.58 3.27 -8.58
C GLY A 124 14.64 4.25 -9.26
N LYS A 125 13.35 4.00 -9.25
CA LYS A 125 12.29 4.88 -9.78
C LYS A 125 11.36 5.31 -8.66
N THR A 126 10.60 6.37 -8.89
CA THR A 126 9.56 6.85 -7.99
C THR A 126 8.52 5.77 -7.74
N ASN A 127 8.26 5.50 -6.48
CA ASN A 127 7.20 4.61 -6.06
C ASN A 127 5.84 5.28 -6.30
N GLN A 128 5.00 4.69 -7.17
CA GLN A 128 3.70 5.26 -7.52
C GLN A 128 2.76 5.32 -6.33
N THR A 129 2.84 4.35 -5.41
CA THR A 129 2.03 4.35 -4.19
C THR A 129 2.40 5.50 -3.27
N GLU A 130 3.69 5.83 -3.17
CA GLU A 130 4.15 6.99 -2.41
C GLU A 130 3.68 8.30 -3.06
N LEU A 131 3.78 8.43 -4.38
CA LEU A 131 3.26 9.60 -5.09
C LEU A 131 1.76 9.81 -4.81
N ILE A 132 0.97 8.74 -4.88
CA ILE A 132 -0.46 8.77 -4.56
C ILE A 132 -0.67 9.20 -3.11
N ALA A 133 0.11 8.66 -2.17
CA ALA A 133 0.03 9.04 -0.76
C ALA A 133 0.38 10.51 -0.52
N LEU A 134 1.39 11.04 -1.22
CA LEU A 134 1.77 12.45 -1.16
C LEU A 134 0.67 13.38 -1.71
N LEU A 135 0.02 13.01 -2.81
CA LEU A 135 -1.15 13.74 -3.32
C LEU A 135 -2.34 13.65 -2.35
N LEU A 136 -2.55 12.51 -1.72
CA LEU A 136 -3.62 12.29 -0.76
C LEU A 136 -3.47 13.18 0.46
N ILE A 137 -2.27 13.29 1.03
CA ILE A 137 -2.02 14.12 2.21
C ILE A 137 -2.06 15.63 1.95
N GLN A 138 -2.22 16.08 0.72
CA GLN A 138 -2.52 17.49 0.43
C GLN A 138 -3.96 17.88 0.78
N GLY A 139 -4.88 16.91 0.90
CA GLY A 139 -6.24 17.14 1.37
C GLY A 139 -6.30 17.40 2.87
N LYS A 140 -7.28 18.16 3.33
CA LYS A 140 -7.55 18.38 4.77
C LYS A 140 -8.20 17.17 5.44
N THR A 141 -8.83 16.32 4.64
CA THR A 141 -9.49 15.07 5.05
C THR A 141 -9.10 13.96 4.07
N PHE A 142 -9.32 12.69 4.45
CA PHE A 142 -9.11 11.58 3.52
C PHE A 142 -9.97 11.68 2.26
N VAL A 143 -11.21 12.16 2.38
CA VAL A 143 -12.11 12.32 1.23
C VAL A 143 -11.56 13.36 0.26
N GLU A 144 -11.20 14.55 0.75
CA GLU A 144 -10.56 15.59 -0.08
C GLU A 144 -9.25 15.10 -0.70
N GLY A 145 -8.46 14.32 0.06
CA GLY A 145 -7.22 13.73 -0.44
C GLY A 145 -7.45 12.74 -1.58
N ILE A 146 -8.44 11.87 -1.46
CA ILE A 146 -8.82 10.94 -2.51
C ILE A 146 -9.32 11.69 -3.76
N GLU A 147 -10.16 12.70 -3.60
CA GLU A 147 -10.60 13.57 -4.70
C GLU A 147 -9.41 14.26 -5.38
N ASN A 148 -8.43 14.75 -4.58
CA ASN A 148 -7.21 15.36 -5.09
C ASN A 148 -6.40 14.38 -5.95
N VAL A 149 -6.22 13.14 -5.50
CA VAL A 149 -5.55 12.11 -6.28
C VAL A 149 -6.22 11.91 -7.64
N TYR A 150 -7.54 11.67 -7.65
CA TYR A 150 -8.27 11.43 -8.91
C TYR A 150 -8.33 12.64 -9.83
N LYS A 151 -8.22 13.84 -9.30
CA LYS A 151 -8.16 15.07 -10.09
C LYS A 151 -6.84 15.25 -10.83
N HIS A 152 -5.72 14.82 -10.26
CA HIS A 152 -4.38 15.07 -10.79
C HIS A 152 -3.82 13.91 -11.61
N ILE A 153 -4.13 12.67 -11.27
CA ILE A 153 -3.60 11.52 -12.02
C ILE A 153 -4.25 11.38 -13.39
N LYS A 154 -3.41 11.07 -14.39
CA LYS A 154 -3.85 10.61 -15.72
C LYS A 154 -3.55 9.11 -15.80
N GLY A 155 -4.57 8.28 -15.92
CA GLY A 155 -4.43 6.83 -15.95
C GLY A 155 -5.48 6.11 -15.12
N SER A 156 -5.09 5.03 -14.45
CA SER A 156 -5.95 4.26 -13.56
C SER A 156 -5.32 4.11 -12.19
N CYS A 157 -6.14 4.18 -11.15
CA CYS A 157 -5.74 3.94 -9.77
C CYS A 157 -6.89 3.31 -9.00
N SER A 158 -6.59 2.24 -8.29
CA SER A 158 -7.40 1.72 -7.18
C SER A 158 -6.56 1.81 -5.91
N MET A 159 -7.14 2.29 -4.81
CA MET A 159 -6.47 2.46 -3.53
C MET A 159 -7.36 2.01 -2.37
#